data_5e2116bd921e3433c74c4fa2c4a7df5f
#
_entry.id   5e2116bd921e3433c74c4fa2c4a7df5f
#
_cell.length_a   1.000
_cell.length_b   1.000
_cell.length_c   1.000
_cell.angle_alpha   90.00
_cell.angle_beta   90.00
_cell.angle_gamma   90.00
#
_symmetry.space_group_name_H-M   'P 1'
#
loop_
_entity.id
_entity.type
_entity.pdbx_description
1 polymer ?
#
loop_
_entity_poly.entity_id
_entity_poly.type
_entity_poly.pdbx_seq_one_letter_code
_entity_poly.pdbx_strand_id
1 'polypeptide(L)'
;MFTVSFQDNNRIRELPTELVATLADFKGHWVHMINPDDKEVEFVEYKTGVPADVLKAALDEDEKPRIEKEDDYLMVLVDIPVMEDDEETGNITYTTLPMSIILAGKAIITVCLKDSAVTRDFLLGRVKDVTIDKPTRFTFRLLFSVATKYLAYLRQIDKSSQKIQDELHEKMRNEEMLELLDIQNSLVYFSNSLRSNINIIDKLIKSNSYLPKYEEDQDLIEDVSIESLQALDTCNTFRDILAATMEAYSSVINNNMNNVMKVLTFVTVVISVPTLIFSMFGMNLDGIPGNAGWVSHHPWVFGVVSGASILMSLLAGIFVWRRKM
;
A
#
# COMPACT_ATOMS: atom_id res chain seq x y z
N MET A 1 24.02 -8.07 -9.00
CA MET A 1 24.53 -7.03 -9.96
C MET A 1 25.29 -5.99 -9.18
N PHE A 2 26.50 -5.68 -9.62
CA PHE A 2 27.45 -4.87 -8.88
C PHE A 2 28.02 -3.77 -9.80
N THR A 3 27.95 -2.53 -9.35
CA THR A 3 28.38 -1.35 -10.12
C THR A 3 29.29 -0.48 -9.26
N VAL A 4 30.41 -0.05 -9.79
CA VAL A 4 31.31 0.92 -9.16
C VAL A 4 31.26 2.22 -9.91
N SER A 5 31.01 3.31 -9.21
CA SER A 5 30.90 4.64 -9.80
C SER A 5 31.91 5.62 -9.18
N PHE A 6 32.37 6.57 -9.95
CA PHE A 6 33.27 7.64 -9.53
C PHE A 6 32.73 9.00 -9.97
N GLN A 7 33.27 10.06 -9.40
CA GLN A 7 32.90 11.42 -9.77
C GLN A 7 33.81 11.98 -10.84
N ASP A 8 33.22 12.40 -11.95
CA ASP A 8 33.89 13.11 -13.04
C ASP A 8 33.14 14.42 -13.34
N ASN A 9 33.82 15.58 -13.14
CA ASN A 9 33.25 16.89 -13.43
C ASN A 9 31.81 17.10 -12.92
N ASN A 10 31.59 16.82 -11.66
CA ASN A 10 30.26 16.93 -11.01
C ASN A 10 29.19 15.93 -11.51
N ARG A 11 29.58 14.87 -12.22
CA ARG A 11 28.70 13.78 -12.67
C ARG A 11 29.19 12.46 -12.13
N ILE A 12 28.28 11.62 -11.75
CA ILE A 12 28.55 10.22 -11.40
C ILE A 12 28.70 9.45 -12.71
N ARG A 13 29.79 8.71 -12.85
CA ARG A 13 30.04 7.84 -13.99
C ARG A 13 30.36 6.44 -13.50
N GLU A 14 29.83 5.47 -14.19
CA GLU A 14 30.13 4.07 -13.94
C GLU A 14 31.53 3.72 -14.44
N LEU A 15 32.26 2.96 -13.61
CA LEU A 15 33.58 2.45 -13.97
C LEU A 15 33.42 1.15 -14.75
N PRO A 16 34.08 0.99 -15.90
CA PRO A 16 34.07 -0.27 -16.63
C PRO A 16 34.53 -1.46 -15.75
N THR A 17 33.83 -2.57 -15.85
CA THR A 17 34.06 -3.78 -15.01
C THR A 17 35.52 -4.25 -15.06
N GLU A 18 36.18 -4.11 -16.22
CA GLU A 18 37.59 -4.48 -16.38
C GLU A 18 38.51 -3.65 -15.49
N LEU A 19 38.18 -2.37 -15.28
CA LEU A 19 38.96 -1.47 -14.42
C LEU A 19 38.66 -1.67 -12.93
N VAL A 20 37.45 -2.11 -12.58
CA VAL A 20 37.09 -2.37 -11.18
C VAL A 20 38.00 -3.41 -10.55
N ALA A 21 38.36 -4.48 -11.29
CA ALA A 21 39.25 -5.52 -10.81
C ALA A 21 40.69 -5.00 -10.53
N THR A 22 41.12 -3.92 -11.19
CA THR A 22 42.46 -3.33 -11.06
C THR A 22 42.58 -2.34 -9.91
N LEU A 23 41.45 -1.86 -9.34
CA LEU A 23 41.48 -0.95 -8.20
C LEU A 23 42.13 -1.62 -6.98
N ALA A 24 43.00 -0.89 -6.30
CA ALA A 24 43.59 -1.37 -5.03
C ALA A 24 42.55 -1.38 -3.91
N ASP A 25 41.74 -0.30 -3.83
CA ASP A 25 40.64 -0.15 -2.87
C ASP A 25 39.51 0.67 -3.52
N PHE A 26 38.39 0.88 -2.80
CA PHE A 26 37.24 1.65 -3.30
C PHE A 26 37.18 3.08 -2.71
N LYS A 27 38.27 3.63 -2.19
CA LYS A 27 38.30 5.01 -1.67
C LYS A 27 37.95 6.03 -2.76
N GLY A 28 36.96 6.91 -2.45
CA GLY A 28 36.49 7.90 -3.41
C GLY A 28 35.57 7.34 -4.50
N HIS A 29 35.08 6.10 -4.31
CA HIS A 29 34.11 5.46 -5.20
C HIS A 29 32.81 5.16 -4.48
N TRP A 30 31.75 5.10 -5.24
CA TRP A 30 30.47 4.61 -4.82
C TRP A 30 30.22 3.21 -5.42
N VAL A 31 30.10 2.22 -4.54
CA VAL A 31 29.81 0.83 -4.89
C VAL A 31 28.31 0.61 -4.68
N HIS A 32 27.59 0.26 -5.74
CA HIS A 32 26.18 -0.05 -5.70
C HIS A 32 25.93 -1.52 -6.00
N MET A 33 25.28 -2.23 -5.07
CA MET A 33 25.04 -3.66 -5.14
C MET A 33 23.53 -3.93 -5.12
N ILE A 34 23.03 -4.65 -6.12
CA ILE A 34 21.64 -5.09 -6.21
C ILE A 34 21.64 -6.61 -6.19
N ASN A 35 21.05 -7.21 -5.16
CA ASN A 35 21.00 -8.66 -4.97
C ASN A 35 22.35 -9.33 -5.31
N PRO A 36 23.44 -8.93 -4.62
CA PRO A 36 24.77 -9.43 -4.91
C PRO A 36 24.89 -10.92 -4.63
N ASP A 37 25.66 -11.62 -5.46
CA ASP A 37 26.04 -13.01 -5.19
C ASP A 37 27.17 -13.07 -4.14
N ASP A 38 27.45 -14.29 -3.63
CA ASP A 38 28.48 -14.49 -2.60
C ASP A 38 29.87 -14.03 -3.07
N LYS A 39 30.19 -14.15 -4.35
CA LYS A 39 31.48 -13.74 -4.91
C LYS A 39 31.61 -12.21 -4.97
N GLU A 40 30.53 -11.51 -5.31
CA GLU A 40 30.47 -10.06 -5.31
C GLU A 40 30.64 -9.53 -3.87
N VAL A 41 29.99 -10.18 -2.89
CA VAL A 41 30.14 -9.86 -1.46
C VAL A 41 31.57 -10.09 -0.98
N GLU A 42 32.17 -11.27 -1.20
CA GLU A 42 33.55 -11.57 -0.84
C GLU A 42 34.55 -10.59 -1.48
N PHE A 43 34.32 -10.18 -2.71
CA PHE A 43 35.15 -9.22 -3.40
C PHE A 43 35.10 -7.83 -2.73
N VAL A 44 33.89 -7.35 -2.40
CA VAL A 44 33.73 -6.05 -1.71
C VAL A 44 34.25 -6.10 -0.28
N GLU A 45 34.01 -7.19 0.46
CA GLU A 45 34.59 -7.43 1.79
C GLU A 45 36.12 -7.36 1.74
N TYR A 46 36.76 -8.07 0.81
CA TYR A 46 38.21 -8.04 0.65
C TYR A 46 38.78 -6.63 0.35
N LYS A 47 38.05 -5.83 -0.45
CA LYS A 47 38.49 -4.47 -0.85
C LYS A 47 38.22 -3.40 0.19
N THR A 48 37.19 -3.57 1.01
CA THR A 48 36.72 -2.51 1.95
C THR A 48 36.94 -2.86 3.41
N GLY A 49 37.12 -4.15 3.75
CA GLY A 49 37.17 -4.63 5.13
C GLY A 49 35.81 -4.69 5.83
N VAL A 50 34.70 -4.39 5.12
CA VAL A 50 33.35 -4.49 5.67
C VAL A 50 32.92 -5.96 5.69
N PRO A 51 32.49 -6.51 6.85
CA PRO A 51 32.11 -7.93 6.98
C PRO A 51 30.94 -8.30 6.05
N ALA A 52 30.96 -9.57 5.57
CA ALA A 52 29.95 -10.07 4.64
C ALA A 52 28.51 -10.04 5.20
N ASP A 53 28.33 -10.25 6.49
CA ASP A 53 27.03 -10.18 7.17
C ASP A 53 26.46 -8.75 7.16
N VAL A 54 27.30 -7.74 7.32
CA VAL A 54 26.92 -6.31 7.20
C VAL A 54 26.54 -5.96 5.77
N LEU A 55 27.29 -6.46 4.77
CA LEU A 55 26.95 -6.27 3.35
C LEU A 55 25.64 -6.96 2.97
N LYS A 56 25.32 -8.09 3.59
CA LYS A 56 24.09 -8.86 3.32
C LYS A 56 22.89 -8.39 4.13
N ALA A 57 23.04 -7.50 5.11
CA ALA A 57 21.96 -7.09 5.99
C ALA A 57 20.70 -6.59 5.25
N ALA A 58 20.86 -5.84 4.16
CA ALA A 58 19.75 -5.33 3.36
C ALA A 58 19.16 -6.35 2.36
N LEU A 59 19.61 -7.60 2.38
CA LEU A 59 19.06 -8.67 1.54
C LEU A 59 17.95 -9.45 2.23
N ASP A 60 17.75 -9.24 3.53
CA ASP A 60 16.61 -9.75 4.27
C ASP A 60 15.48 -8.71 4.22
N GLU A 61 14.35 -9.06 3.64
CA GLU A 61 13.19 -8.15 3.49
C GLU A 61 12.60 -7.71 4.83
N ASP A 62 12.76 -8.52 5.88
CA ASP A 62 12.26 -8.25 7.23
C ASP A 62 13.25 -7.49 8.12
N GLU A 63 14.42 -7.10 7.59
CA GLU A 63 15.46 -6.43 8.35
C GLU A 63 15.02 -5.00 8.74
N LYS A 64 15.29 -4.64 10.00
CA LYS A 64 14.78 -3.38 10.57
C LYS A 64 15.79 -2.24 10.43
N PRO A 65 15.32 -1.00 10.12
CA PRO A 65 16.17 0.19 10.11
C PRO A 65 16.96 0.36 11.38
N ARG A 66 18.27 0.49 11.25
CA ARG A 66 19.23 0.72 12.36
C ARG A 66 20.49 1.43 11.90
N ILE A 67 21.26 1.92 12.87
CA ILE A 67 22.62 2.42 12.68
C ILE A 67 23.56 1.47 13.41
N GLU A 68 24.59 1.04 12.72
CA GLU A 68 25.66 0.24 13.27
C GLU A 68 26.99 0.94 12.99
N LYS A 69 27.78 1.18 14.03
CA LYS A 69 29.07 1.85 13.91
C LYS A 69 30.14 1.04 14.58
N GLU A 70 31.14 0.68 13.81
CA GLU A 70 32.36 0.07 14.25
C GLU A 70 33.57 0.99 13.94
N ASP A 71 34.78 0.56 14.29
CA ASP A 71 35.98 1.37 14.07
C ASP A 71 36.25 1.63 12.59
N ASP A 72 35.95 0.67 11.72
CA ASP A 72 36.29 0.67 10.29
C ASP A 72 35.13 1.07 9.37
N TYR A 73 33.87 0.98 9.85
CA TYR A 73 32.70 1.32 9.04
C TYR A 73 31.54 1.91 9.85
N LEU A 74 30.66 2.61 9.14
CA LEU A 74 29.35 3.04 9.60
C LEU A 74 28.30 2.49 8.62
N MET A 75 27.35 1.67 9.11
CA MET A 75 26.18 1.24 8.36
C MET A 75 24.95 2.00 8.82
N VAL A 76 24.20 2.53 7.87
CA VAL A 76 22.86 3.13 8.04
C VAL A 76 21.89 2.31 7.21
N LEU A 77 21.04 1.55 7.88
CA LEU A 77 19.99 0.75 7.25
C LEU A 77 18.68 1.53 7.31
N VAL A 78 18.04 1.72 6.18
CA VAL A 78 16.76 2.43 6.01
C VAL A 78 15.84 1.69 5.07
N ASP A 79 14.55 1.90 5.20
CA ASP A 79 13.56 1.37 4.27
C ASP A 79 13.34 2.32 3.09
N ILE A 80 13.36 1.79 1.89
CA ILE A 80 13.08 2.53 0.67
C ILE A 80 11.74 2.09 0.07
N PRO A 81 10.98 3.01 -0.54
CA PRO A 81 9.74 2.64 -1.20
C PRO A 81 10.03 1.98 -2.55
N VAL A 82 9.34 0.89 -2.81
CA VAL A 82 9.43 0.12 -4.06
C VAL A 82 8.03 -0.02 -4.66
N MET A 83 7.97 0.06 -5.97
CA MET A 83 6.78 -0.18 -6.76
C MET A 83 6.97 -1.53 -7.49
N GLU A 84 6.03 -2.43 -7.32
CA GLU A 84 6.02 -3.74 -7.95
C GLU A 84 4.82 -3.86 -8.86
N ASP A 85 5.07 -4.28 -10.09
CA ASP A 85 4.02 -4.65 -11.03
C ASP A 85 3.69 -6.14 -10.83
N ASP A 86 2.46 -6.44 -10.47
CA ASP A 86 1.98 -7.81 -10.46
C ASP A 86 1.67 -8.23 -11.90
N GLU A 87 2.52 -9.06 -12.48
CA GLU A 87 2.38 -9.54 -13.86
C GLU A 87 1.10 -10.35 -14.09
N GLU A 88 0.49 -10.95 -13.02
CA GLU A 88 -0.73 -11.75 -13.15
C GLU A 88 -1.99 -10.89 -13.14
N THR A 89 -2.04 -9.85 -12.30
CA THR A 89 -3.22 -9.00 -12.15
C THR A 89 -3.11 -7.68 -12.90
N GLY A 90 -1.89 -7.26 -13.27
CA GLY A 90 -1.61 -5.94 -13.84
C GLY A 90 -1.78 -4.81 -12.82
N ASN A 91 -1.91 -5.12 -11.54
CA ASN A 91 -2.04 -4.15 -10.48
C ASN A 91 -0.66 -3.70 -9.99
N ILE A 92 -0.55 -2.42 -9.70
CA ILE A 92 0.67 -1.84 -9.12
C ILE A 92 0.52 -1.88 -7.60
N THR A 93 1.43 -2.58 -6.93
CA THR A 93 1.54 -2.61 -5.47
C THR A 93 2.73 -1.78 -5.00
N TYR A 94 2.58 -1.16 -3.84
CA TYR A 94 3.65 -0.37 -3.23
C TYR A 94 4.06 -1.04 -1.93
N THR A 95 5.35 -1.32 -1.82
CA THR A 95 5.95 -1.95 -0.64
C THR A 95 7.21 -1.21 -0.22
N THR A 96 7.86 -1.68 0.83
CA THR A 96 9.13 -1.15 1.30
C THR A 96 10.15 -2.25 1.40
N LEU A 97 11.39 -1.95 1.03
CA LEU A 97 12.53 -2.87 1.16
C LEU A 97 13.68 -2.16 1.89
N PRO A 98 14.48 -2.90 2.64
CA PRO A 98 15.66 -2.33 3.27
C PRO A 98 16.72 -1.97 2.23
N MET A 99 17.44 -0.88 2.51
CA MET A 99 18.65 -0.46 1.80
C MET A 99 19.71 -0.09 2.83
N SER A 100 20.88 -0.70 2.74
CA SER A 100 22.04 -0.30 3.54
C SER A 100 22.86 0.77 2.83
N ILE A 101 23.30 1.76 3.59
CA ILE A 101 24.29 2.77 3.21
C ILE A 101 25.47 2.57 4.12
N ILE A 102 26.58 2.10 3.58
CA ILE A 102 27.76 1.74 4.37
C ILE A 102 28.91 2.68 3.97
N LEU A 103 29.49 3.32 4.96
CA LEU A 103 30.66 4.20 4.79
C LEU A 103 31.88 3.49 5.36
N ALA A 104 32.82 3.12 4.52
CA ALA A 104 34.09 2.50 4.92
C ALA A 104 35.25 3.40 4.51
N GLY A 105 35.77 4.18 5.48
CA GLY A 105 36.73 5.24 5.20
C GLY A 105 36.16 6.28 4.25
N LYS A 106 36.65 6.32 2.99
CA LYS A 106 36.11 7.19 1.91
C LYS A 106 35.31 6.44 0.87
N ALA A 107 35.10 5.13 1.03
CA ALA A 107 34.22 4.37 0.14
C ALA A 107 32.77 4.50 0.60
N ILE A 108 31.83 4.59 -0.33
CA ILE A 108 30.40 4.57 -0.08
C ILE A 108 29.88 3.28 -0.72
N ILE A 109 29.17 2.46 0.05
CA ILE A 109 28.57 1.22 -0.45
C ILE A 109 27.07 1.31 -0.20
N THR A 110 26.26 1.00 -1.21
CA THR A 110 24.81 0.84 -1.03
C THR A 110 24.42 -0.55 -1.49
N VAL A 111 23.66 -1.25 -0.66
CA VAL A 111 23.14 -2.60 -0.97
C VAL A 111 21.64 -2.60 -0.84
N CYS A 112 20.95 -3.19 -1.81
CA CYS A 112 19.52 -3.41 -1.81
C CYS A 112 19.17 -4.74 -2.50
N LEU A 113 18.01 -5.30 -2.15
CA LEU A 113 17.54 -6.56 -2.72
C LEU A 113 17.06 -6.39 -4.18
N LYS A 114 16.37 -5.28 -4.46
CA LYS A 114 15.82 -4.98 -5.80
C LYS A 114 16.31 -3.61 -6.29
N ASP A 115 16.29 -3.42 -7.61
CA ASP A 115 16.62 -2.13 -8.21
C ASP A 115 15.65 -1.04 -7.73
N SER A 116 16.21 0.05 -7.23
CA SER A 116 15.47 1.15 -6.62
C SER A 116 15.47 2.39 -7.50
N ALA A 117 14.31 3.03 -7.62
CA ALA A 117 14.21 4.32 -8.27
C ALA A 117 15.06 5.40 -7.57
N VAL A 118 15.36 5.23 -6.27
CA VAL A 118 16.24 6.13 -5.50
C VAL A 118 17.67 6.07 -6.03
N THR A 119 18.30 4.89 -6.03
CA THR A 119 19.69 4.72 -6.48
C THR A 119 19.83 4.92 -7.99
N ARG A 120 18.82 4.52 -8.75
CA ARG A 120 18.78 4.74 -10.23
C ARG A 120 18.82 6.23 -10.58
N ASP A 121 18.11 7.10 -9.85
CA ASP A 121 18.12 8.54 -10.10
C ASP A 121 19.51 9.16 -9.82
N PHE A 122 20.28 8.60 -8.87
CA PHE A 122 21.68 8.97 -8.64
C PHE A 122 22.58 8.55 -9.80
N LEU A 123 22.49 7.28 -10.22
CA LEU A 123 23.29 6.75 -11.34
C LEU A 123 23.03 7.51 -12.65
N LEU A 124 21.77 7.90 -12.88
CA LEU A 124 21.38 8.68 -14.08
C LEU A 124 21.70 10.18 -13.97
N GLY A 125 22.29 10.61 -12.85
CA GLY A 125 22.63 12.03 -12.63
C GLY A 125 21.42 12.97 -12.56
N ARG A 126 20.26 12.46 -12.18
CA ARG A 126 19.04 13.25 -12.01
C ARG A 126 19.00 14.01 -10.69
N VAL A 127 19.78 13.56 -9.71
CA VAL A 127 19.92 14.22 -8.41
C VAL A 127 21.03 15.25 -8.48
N LYS A 128 20.72 16.50 -8.09
CA LYS A 128 21.69 17.60 -8.09
C LYS A 128 22.54 17.59 -6.83
N ASP A 129 23.71 18.22 -6.90
CA ASP A 129 24.63 18.43 -5.77
C ASP A 129 25.06 17.12 -5.05
N VAL A 130 25.21 16.06 -5.80
CA VAL A 130 25.74 14.78 -5.33
C VAL A 130 27.25 14.81 -5.45
N THR A 131 27.96 14.48 -4.35
CA THR A 131 29.42 14.46 -4.31
C THR A 131 29.88 13.20 -3.58
N ILE A 132 30.55 12.29 -4.28
CA ILE A 132 31.09 11.05 -3.73
C ILE A 132 32.23 11.34 -2.73
N ASP A 133 33.02 12.39 -2.97
CA ASP A 133 34.13 12.78 -2.08
C ASP A 133 33.69 13.27 -0.69
N LYS A 134 32.38 13.55 -0.51
CA LYS A 134 31.79 13.98 0.77
C LYS A 134 30.76 12.94 1.24
N PRO A 135 31.20 11.85 1.91
CA PRO A 135 30.30 10.75 2.28
C PRO A 135 29.11 11.18 3.14
N THR A 136 29.29 12.12 4.06
CA THR A 136 28.20 12.69 4.88
C THR A 136 27.13 13.34 4.00
N ARG A 137 27.54 14.23 3.09
CA ARG A 137 26.63 14.91 2.17
C ARG A 137 25.93 13.92 1.26
N PHE A 138 26.66 12.92 0.73
CA PHE A 138 26.10 11.86 -0.08
C PHE A 138 25.00 11.09 0.66
N THR A 139 25.26 10.70 1.91
CA THR A 139 24.29 9.98 2.75
C THR A 139 23.01 10.81 2.96
N PHE A 140 23.13 12.09 3.34
CA PHE A 140 21.95 12.95 3.52
C PHE A 140 21.21 13.22 2.21
N ARG A 141 21.91 13.36 1.08
CA ARG A 141 21.27 13.45 -0.24
C ARG A 141 20.49 12.18 -0.60
N LEU A 142 21.03 11.01 -0.26
CA LEU A 142 20.35 9.75 -0.46
C LEU A 142 19.08 9.64 0.41
N LEU A 143 19.18 10.00 1.69
CA LEU A 143 18.03 10.03 2.61
C LEU A 143 16.95 11.03 2.16
N PHE A 144 17.36 12.21 1.67
CA PHE A 144 16.43 13.19 1.07
C PHE A 144 15.71 12.60 -0.15
N SER A 145 16.45 11.90 -1.02
CA SER A 145 15.88 11.25 -2.19
C SER A 145 14.91 10.13 -1.81
N VAL A 146 15.18 9.39 -0.73
CA VAL A 146 14.26 8.40 -0.17
C VAL A 146 12.94 9.07 0.24
N ALA A 147 12.98 10.14 1.03
CA ALA A 147 11.79 10.87 1.48
C ALA A 147 10.98 11.43 0.29
N THR A 148 11.66 12.07 -0.66
CA THR A 148 11.03 12.59 -1.89
C THR A 148 10.38 11.48 -2.72
N LYS A 149 10.98 10.28 -2.76
CA LYS A 149 10.41 9.13 -3.48
C LYS A 149 9.15 8.60 -2.79
N TYR A 150 9.12 8.55 -1.45
CA TYR A 150 7.89 8.26 -0.72
C TYR A 150 6.77 9.24 -1.08
N LEU A 151 7.04 10.54 -1.09
CA LEU A 151 6.05 11.54 -1.49
C LEU A 151 5.58 11.38 -2.95
N ALA A 152 6.49 11.00 -3.85
CA ALA A 152 6.12 10.75 -5.24
C ALA A 152 5.18 9.54 -5.36
N TYR A 153 5.44 8.46 -4.65
CA TYR A 153 4.57 7.28 -4.66
C TYR A 153 3.26 7.51 -3.92
N LEU A 154 3.25 8.26 -2.83
CA LEU A 154 2.02 8.68 -2.16
C LEU A 154 1.09 9.45 -3.08
N ARG A 155 1.62 10.34 -3.94
CA ARG A 155 0.82 11.04 -4.97
C ARG A 155 0.27 10.09 -6.04
N GLN A 156 0.98 9.02 -6.37
CA GLN A 156 0.49 8.00 -7.30
C GLN A 156 -0.62 7.15 -6.65
N ILE A 157 -0.41 6.75 -5.40
CA ILE A 157 -1.40 6.04 -4.58
C ILE A 157 -2.70 6.84 -4.47
N ASP A 158 -2.61 8.14 -4.18
CA ASP A 158 -3.78 9.03 -4.11
C ASP A 158 -4.58 9.02 -5.42
N LYS A 159 -3.89 9.19 -6.57
CA LYS A 159 -4.54 9.15 -7.88
C LYS A 159 -5.18 7.79 -8.20
N SER A 160 -4.50 6.68 -7.87
CA SER A 160 -5.04 5.34 -8.05
C SER A 160 -6.25 5.11 -7.17
N SER A 161 -6.17 5.51 -5.89
CA SER A 161 -7.29 5.42 -4.95
C SER A 161 -8.51 6.20 -5.42
N GLN A 162 -8.34 7.43 -5.92
CA GLN A 162 -9.44 8.23 -6.47
C GLN A 162 -10.10 7.53 -7.67
N LYS A 163 -9.30 7.00 -8.59
CA LYS A 163 -9.84 6.27 -9.76
C LYS A 163 -10.67 5.06 -9.34
N ILE A 164 -10.16 4.25 -8.39
CA ILE A 164 -10.87 3.07 -7.88
C ILE A 164 -12.16 3.49 -7.16
N GLN A 165 -12.15 4.60 -6.41
CA GLN A 165 -13.34 5.13 -5.75
C GLN A 165 -14.42 5.55 -6.76
N ASP A 166 -14.05 6.19 -7.87
CA ASP A 166 -14.97 6.56 -8.94
C ASP A 166 -15.60 5.31 -9.59
N GLU A 167 -14.79 4.28 -9.87
CA GLU A 167 -15.27 3.00 -10.40
C GLU A 167 -16.19 2.26 -9.42
N LEU A 168 -15.83 2.26 -8.12
CA LEU A 168 -16.66 1.67 -7.07
C LEU A 168 -18.00 2.37 -6.94
N HIS A 169 -18.05 3.69 -7.12
CA HIS A 169 -19.29 4.46 -7.11
C HIS A 169 -20.22 4.07 -8.26
N GLU A 170 -19.68 3.74 -9.43
CA GLU A 170 -20.46 3.34 -10.60
C GLU A 170 -20.91 1.87 -10.56
N LYS A 171 -20.03 0.95 -10.15
CA LYS A 171 -20.20 -0.50 -10.35
C LYS A 171 -20.50 -1.28 -9.07
N MET A 172 -20.12 -0.78 -7.88
CA MET A 172 -20.27 -1.42 -6.56
C MET A 172 -19.82 -2.89 -6.52
N ARG A 173 -18.66 -3.21 -7.09
CA ARG A 173 -18.12 -4.57 -7.09
C ARG A 173 -17.19 -4.79 -5.90
N ASN A 174 -17.00 -6.06 -5.53
CA ASN A 174 -16.09 -6.43 -4.45
C ASN A 174 -14.61 -6.29 -4.87
N GLU A 175 -14.32 -6.33 -6.17
CA GLU A 175 -12.97 -6.24 -6.72
C GLU A 175 -12.32 -4.89 -6.39
N GLU A 176 -13.03 -3.79 -6.63
CA GLU A 176 -12.55 -2.43 -6.31
C GLU A 176 -12.33 -2.23 -4.79
N MET A 177 -13.13 -2.91 -3.95
CA MET A 177 -12.92 -2.89 -2.49
C MET A 177 -11.63 -3.61 -2.07
N LEU A 178 -11.27 -4.70 -2.76
CA LEU A 178 -10.02 -5.41 -2.51
C LEU A 178 -8.81 -4.57 -2.94
N GLU A 179 -8.89 -3.90 -4.09
CA GLU A 179 -7.84 -2.98 -4.55
C GLU A 179 -7.62 -1.81 -3.56
N LEU A 180 -8.71 -1.24 -2.99
CA LEU A 180 -8.57 -0.21 -1.94
C LEU A 180 -7.93 -0.77 -0.67
N LEU A 181 -8.17 -2.03 -0.34
CA LEU A 181 -7.54 -2.70 0.79
C LEU A 181 -6.03 -2.90 0.55
N ASP A 182 -5.61 -3.25 -0.67
CA ASP A 182 -4.19 -3.38 -1.03
C ASP A 182 -3.47 -2.02 -0.95
N ILE A 183 -4.13 -0.96 -1.39
CA ILE A 183 -3.63 0.42 -1.19
C ILE A 183 -3.51 0.74 0.30
N GLN A 184 -4.50 0.37 1.12
CA GLN A 184 -4.44 0.60 2.57
C GLN A 184 -3.26 -0.13 3.21
N ASN A 185 -3.01 -1.38 2.81
CA ASN A 185 -1.85 -2.15 3.26
C ASN A 185 -0.53 -1.47 2.89
N SER A 186 -0.43 -0.97 1.65
CA SER A 186 0.74 -0.21 1.19
C SER A 186 0.99 1.03 2.03
N LEU A 187 -0.06 1.78 2.40
CA LEU A 187 0.06 2.95 3.29
C LEU A 187 0.48 2.57 4.72
N VAL A 188 0.10 1.40 5.22
CA VAL A 188 0.56 0.88 6.51
C VAL A 188 2.06 0.58 6.47
N TYR A 189 2.55 -0.10 5.42
CA TYR A 189 3.99 -0.33 5.23
C TYR A 189 4.75 0.99 5.16
N PHE A 190 4.31 1.93 4.34
CA PHE A 190 4.94 3.25 4.20
C PHE A 190 4.98 4.02 5.51
N SER A 191 3.89 4.05 6.28
CA SER A 191 3.83 4.73 7.57
C SER A 191 4.82 4.15 8.58
N ASN A 192 4.93 2.81 8.65
CA ASN A 192 5.86 2.14 9.55
C ASN A 192 7.31 2.40 9.16
N SER A 193 7.64 2.27 7.89
CA SER A 193 8.99 2.49 7.36
C SER A 193 9.42 3.96 7.48
N LEU A 194 8.55 4.91 7.15
CA LEU A 194 8.82 6.34 7.33
C LEU A 194 9.08 6.69 8.79
N ARG A 195 8.30 6.14 9.73
CA ARG A 195 8.53 6.35 11.16
C ARG A 195 9.87 5.79 11.62
N SER A 196 10.24 4.61 11.14
CA SER A 196 11.54 3.99 11.44
C SER A 196 12.68 4.81 10.86
N ASN A 197 12.58 5.24 9.61
CA ASN A 197 13.56 6.08 8.94
C ASN A 197 13.76 7.44 9.66
N ILE A 198 12.67 8.09 10.09
CA ILE A 198 12.75 9.35 10.85
C ILE A 198 13.54 9.15 12.15
N ASN A 199 13.33 8.05 12.86
CA ASN A 199 14.11 7.74 14.06
C ASN A 199 15.61 7.60 13.75
N ILE A 200 15.98 7.01 12.60
CA ILE A 200 17.36 6.90 12.14
C ILE A 200 17.93 8.28 11.79
N ILE A 201 17.21 9.06 11.00
CA ILE A 201 17.58 10.42 10.61
C ILE A 201 17.81 11.29 11.86
N ASP A 202 16.91 11.24 12.83
CA ASP A 202 17.00 11.94 14.10
C ASP A 202 18.27 11.57 14.88
N LYS A 203 18.63 10.28 14.94
CA LYS A 203 19.87 9.83 15.59
C LYS A 203 21.11 10.35 14.87
N LEU A 204 21.12 10.31 13.53
CA LEU A 204 22.21 10.86 12.71
C LEU A 204 22.37 12.37 12.94
N ILE A 205 21.24 13.09 13.03
CA ILE A 205 21.25 14.54 13.27
C ILE A 205 21.68 14.91 14.69
N LYS A 206 21.23 14.18 15.71
CA LYS A 206 21.54 14.51 17.12
C LYS A 206 22.96 14.16 17.53
N SER A 207 23.57 13.16 16.90
CA SER A 207 24.90 12.67 17.29
C SER A 207 25.95 12.95 16.22
N ASN A 208 26.95 13.77 16.57
CA ASN A 208 28.17 13.96 15.76
C ASN A 208 29.07 12.71 15.74
N SER A 209 28.78 11.73 16.60
CA SER A 209 29.55 10.50 16.66
C SER A 209 29.36 9.62 15.41
N TYR A 210 28.24 9.69 14.76
CA TYR A 210 27.98 8.87 13.55
C TYR A 210 28.57 9.51 12.30
N LEU A 211 28.14 10.73 11.99
CA LEU A 211 28.59 11.46 10.81
C LEU A 211 29.08 12.86 11.23
N PRO A 212 30.27 13.30 10.75
CA PRO A 212 30.71 14.66 10.94
C PRO A 212 29.77 15.61 10.21
N LYS A 213 29.35 16.69 10.87
CA LYS A 213 28.48 17.72 10.28
C LYS A 213 29.32 18.92 9.88
N TYR A 214 29.03 19.41 8.70
CA TYR A 214 29.66 20.59 8.15
C TYR A 214 28.63 21.71 8.04
N GLU A 215 29.03 22.97 8.25
CA GLU A 215 28.11 24.11 8.17
C GLU A 215 27.42 24.19 6.80
N GLU A 216 28.11 23.83 5.73
CA GLU A 216 27.58 23.80 4.36
C GLU A 216 26.49 22.73 4.11
N ASP A 217 26.33 21.77 5.01
CA ASP A 217 25.33 20.70 4.91
C ASP A 217 24.11 20.93 5.82
N GLN A 218 24.10 22.01 6.61
CA GLN A 218 23.04 22.27 7.59
C GLN A 218 21.66 22.36 6.95
N ASP A 219 21.54 23.10 5.85
CA ASP A 219 20.27 23.23 5.12
C ASP A 219 19.78 21.89 4.59
N LEU A 220 20.70 21.06 4.04
CA LEU A 220 20.34 19.72 3.56
C LEU A 220 19.85 18.80 4.68
N ILE A 221 20.52 18.87 5.85
CA ILE A 221 20.13 18.07 7.02
C ILE A 221 18.74 18.46 7.51
N GLU A 222 18.43 19.75 7.53
CA GLU A 222 17.10 20.26 7.89
C GLU A 222 16.05 19.84 6.85
N ASP A 223 16.35 19.97 5.55
CA ASP A 223 15.49 19.55 4.46
C ASP A 223 15.12 18.05 4.54
N VAL A 224 16.09 17.18 4.85
CA VAL A 224 15.82 15.74 5.03
C VAL A 224 14.81 15.47 6.14
N SER A 225 14.95 16.19 7.26
CA SER A 225 14.02 16.03 8.39
C SER A 225 12.62 16.51 8.02
N ILE A 226 12.51 17.69 7.41
CA ILE A 226 11.24 18.30 7.00
C ILE A 226 10.53 17.40 5.98
N GLU A 227 11.23 16.98 4.92
CA GLU A 227 10.66 16.16 3.85
C GLU A 227 10.20 14.78 4.36
N SER A 228 10.96 14.18 5.29
CA SER A 228 10.59 12.89 5.89
C SER A 228 9.35 13.01 6.78
N LEU A 229 9.25 14.06 7.59
CA LEU A 229 8.06 14.33 8.40
C LEU A 229 6.85 14.61 7.53
N GLN A 230 7.01 15.41 6.47
CA GLN A 230 5.94 15.70 5.51
C GLN A 230 5.45 14.40 4.83
N ALA A 231 6.36 13.49 4.47
CA ALA A 231 5.99 12.21 3.88
C ALA A 231 5.17 11.36 4.87
N LEU A 232 5.56 11.31 6.14
CA LEU A 232 4.81 10.59 7.17
C LEU A 232 3.41 11.19 7.41
N ASP A 233 3.31 12.51 7.52
CA ASP A 233 2.03 13.20 7.73
C ASP A 233 1.10 13.01 6.53
N THR A 234 1.62 13.10 5.31
CA THR A 234 0.87 12.85 4.09
C THR A 234 0.38 11.39 4.04
N CYS A 235 1.24 10.43 4.38
CA CYS A 235 0.89 9.01 4.43
C CYS A 235 -0.23 8.73 5.44
N ASN A 236 -0.13 9.28 6.65
CA ASN A 236 -1.15 9.13 7.68
C ASN A 236 -2.48 9.76 7.24
N THR A 237 -2.44 10.94 6.63
CA THR A 237 -3.64 11.62 6.11
C THR A 237 -4.34 10.76 5.06
N PHE A 238 -3.61 10.21 4.09
CA PHE A 238 -4.20 9.36 3.06
C PHE A 238 -4.76 8.06 3.64
N ARG A 239 -4.07 7.44 4.59
CA ARG A 239 -4.56 6.26 5.30
C ARG A 239 -5.90 6.53 6.00
N ASP A 240 -6.00 7.64 6.71
CA ASP A 240 -7.19 7.99 7.48
C ASP A 240 -8.37 8.34 6.54
N ILE A 241 -8.12 9.05 5.43
CA ILE A 241 -9.11 9.32 4.38
C ILE A 241 -9.61 8.00 3.77
N LEU A 242 -8.69 7.09 3.41
CA LEU A 242 -9.05 5.84 2.79
C LEU A 242 -9.87 4.95 3.73
N ALA A 243 -9.50 4.86 5.01
CA ALA A 243 -10.25 4.13 6.02
C ALA A 243 -11.68 4.67 6.17
N ALA A 244 -11.84 6.00 6.27
CA ALA A 244 -13.15 6.63 6.33
C ALA A 244 -14.00 6.39 5.07
N THR A 245 -13.34 6.40 3.90
CA THR A 245 -13.99 6.11 2.62
C THR A 245 -14.51 4.66 2.57
N MET A 246 -13.70 3.69 2.98
CA MET A 246 -14.11 2.28 3.03
C MET A 246 -15.28 2.05 3.99
N GLU A 247 -15.29 2.72 5.15
CA GLU A 247 -16.40 2.67 6.10
C GLU A 247 -17.69 3.25 5.49
N ALA A 248 -17.58 4.39 4.80
CA ALA A 248 -18.70 5.01 4.10
C ALA A 248 -19.29 4.08 3.02
N TYR A 249 -18.46 3.44 2.20
CA TYR A 249 -18.91 2.48 1.19
C TYR A 249 -19.56 1.25 1.81
N SER A 250 -19.00 0.70 2.88
CA SER A 250 -19.61 -0.41 3.62
C SER A 250 -21.00 -0.04 4.13
N SER A 251 -21.19 1.18 4.60
CA SER A 251 -22.50 1.70 5.03
C SER A 251 -23.48 1.80 3.85
N VAL A 252 -23.05 2.27 2.68
CA VAL A 252 -23.87 2.36 1.47
C VAL A 252 -24.29 0.96 1.01
N ILE A 253 -23.36 0.00 0.97
CA ILE A 253 -23.65 -1.40 0.61
C ILE A 253 -24.70 -1.99 1.57
N ASN A 254 -24.55 -1.80 2.87
CA ASN A 254 -25.50 -2.26 3.87
C ASN A 254 -26.89 -1.64 3.70
N ASN A 255 -26.95 -0.33 3.37
CA ASN A 255 -28.20 0.35 3.10
C ASN A 255 -28.90 -0.21 1.83
N ASN A 256 -28.12 -0.45 0.77
CA ASN A 256 -28.64 -1.06 -0.47
C ASN A 256 -29.15 -2.48 -0.19
N MET A 257 -28.42 -3.30 0.58
CA MET A 257 -28.87 -4.62 0.99
C MET A 257 -30.19 -4.55 1.75
N ASN A 258 -30.32 -3.61 2.69
CA ASN A 258 -31.57 -3.40 3.43
C ASN A 258 -32.73 -3.03 2.49
N ASN A 259 -32.48 -2.23 1.45
CA ASN A 259 -33.50 -1.89 0.47
C ASN A 259 -33.93 -3.10 -0.36
N VAL A 260 -33.00 -3.95 -0.81
CA VAL A 260 -33.29 -5.22 -1.48
C VAL A 260 -34.10 -6.14 -0.59
N MET A 261 -33.71 -6.28 0.70
CA MET A 261 -34.44 -7.09 1.67
C MET A 261 -35.86 -6.58 1.94
N LYS A 262 -36.06 -5.24 1.95
CA LYS A 262 -37.41 -4.64 2.05
C LYS A 262 -38.28 -5.03 0.86
N VAL A 263 -37.74 -4.89 -0.37
CA VAL A 263 -38.48 -5.27 -1.60
C VAL A 263 -38.80 -6.76 -1.60
N LEU A 264 -37.84 -7.62 -1.26
CA LEU A 264 -38.06 -9.07 -1.19
C LEU A 264 -39.13 -9.43 -0.15
N THR A 265 -39.09 -8.82 1.03
CA THR A 265 -40.08 -9.01 2.09
C THR A 265 -41.47 -8.58 1.60
N PHE A 266 -41.57 -7.43 0.93
CA PHE A 266 -42.82 -6.94 0.36
C PHE A 266 -43.39 -7.93 -0.64
N VAL A 267 -42.60 -8.37 -1.62
CA VAL A 267 -43.01 -9.35 -2.65
C VAL A 267 -43.47 -10.66 -2.00
N THR A 268 -42.70 -11.15 -1.00
CA THR A 268 -43.02 -12.39 -0.28
C THR A 268 -44.37 -12.28 0.42
N VAL A 269 -44.64 -11.18 1.15
CA VAL A 269 -45.94 -10.97 1.85
C VAL A 269 -47.07 -10.89 0.85
N VAL A 270 -46.93 -10.15 -0.26
CA VAL A 270 -47.94 -10.01 -1.32
C VAL A 270 -48.32 -11.36 -1.93
N ILE A 271 -47.39 -12.27 -2.12
CA ILE A 271 -47.61 -13.60 -2.66
C ILE A 271 -48.13 -14.57 -1.58
N SER A 272 -47.61 -14.51 -0.37
CA SER A 272 -47.95 -15.48 0.68
C SER A 272 -49.38 -15.39 1.19
N VAL A 273 -49.96 -14.17 1.25
CA VAL A 273 -51.33 -13.99 1.75
C VAL A 273 -52.35 -14.68 0.83
N PRO A 274 -52.39 -14.48 -0.49
CA PRO A 274 -53.26 -15.21 -1.39
C PRO A 274 -53.04 -16.74 -1.32
N THR A 275 -51.74 -17.15 -1.30
CA THR A 275 -51.38 -18.57 -1.29
C THR A 275 -51.97 -19.27 -0.05
N LEU A 276 -51.86 -18.63 1.11
CA LEU A 276 -52.43 -19.17 2.39
C LEU A 276 -53.96 -19.31 2.26
N ILE A 277 -54.65 -18.28 1.75
CA ILE A 277 -56.09 -18.29 1.63
C ILE A 277 -56.56 -19.41 0.65
N PHE A 278 -55.95 -19.48 -0.54
CA PHE A 278 -56.28 -20.51 -1.50
C PHE A 278 -55.95 -21.93 -1.00
N SER A 279 -54.86 -22.09 -0.23
CA SER A 279 -54.49 -23.36 0.40
C SER A 279 -55.55 -23.79 1.39
N MET A 280 -56.07 -22.88 2.23
CA MET A 280 -57.14 -23.18 3.20
C MET A 280 -58.42 -23.63 2.50
N PHE A 281 -58.79 -22.98 1.39
CA PHE A 281 -59.99 -23.39 0.61
C PHE A 281 -59.77 -24.66 -0.21
N GLY A 282 -58.51 -25.04 -0.50
CA GLY A 282 -58.16 -26.30 -1.17
C GLY A 282 -58.11 -27.52 -0.27
N MET A 283 -58.22 -27.37 1.04
CA MET A 283 -58.21 -28.48 1.98
C MET A 283 -59.56 -29.22 1.99
N ASN A 284 -59.53 -30.55 1.83
CA ASN A 284 -60.69 -31.42 1.92
C ASN A 284 -61.07 -31.72 3.38
N LEU A 285 -61.62 -30.71 4.04
CA LEU A 285 -62.13 -30.85 5.42
C LEU A 285 -63.65 -30.98 5.39
N ASP A 286 -64.17 -32.14 5.82
CA ASP A 286 -65.61 -32.37 5.90
C ASP A 286 -66.21 -31.45 6.94
N GLY A 287 -67.32 -30.77 6.55
CA GLY A 287 -68.10 -29.94 7.45
C GLY A 287 -67.73 -28.47 7.57
N ILE A 288 -66.70 -27.99 6.86
CA ILE A 288 -66.36 -26.56 6.82
C ILE A 288 -67.04 -25.90 5.59
N PRO A 289 -67.87 -24.84 5.82
CA PRO A 289 -68.42 -24.07 4.70
C PRO A 289 -67.28 -23.44 3.90
N GLY A 290 -67.19 -23.70 2.60
CA GLY A 290 -66.15 -23.14 1.69
C GLY A 290 -65.07 -24.14 1.30
N ASN A 291 -65.19 -25.44 1.56
CA ASN A 291 -64.31 -26.43 0.96
C ASN A 291 -64.52 -26.53 -0.59
N ALA A 292 -63.63 -27.26 -1.27
CA ALA A 292 -63.66 -27.35 -2.74
C ALA A 292 -65.03 -27.77 -3.30
N GLY A 293 -65.75 -28.65 -2.59
CA GLY A 293 -67.11 -29.08 -2.94
C GLY A 293 -68.13 -27.97 -2.82
N TRP A 294 -68.10 -27.17 -1.77
CA TRP A 294 -69.02 -26.04 -1.54
C TRP A 294 -68.78 -24.92 -2.53
N VAL A 295 -67.54 -24.58 -2.86
CA VAL A 295 -67.14 -23.56 -3.87
C VAL A 295 -67.61 -23.97 -5.25
N SER A 296 -67.58 -25.26 -5.63
CA SER A 296 -68.03 -25.74 -6.94
C SER A 296 -69.55 -25.55 -7.15
N HIS A 297 -70.32 -25.55 -6.07
CA HIS A 297 -71.79 -25.32 -6.14
C HIS A 297 -72.16 -23.82 -6.11
N HIS A 298 -71.19 -22.93 -5.74
CA HIS A 298 -71.44 -21.49 -5.66
C HIS A 298 -70.31 -20.71 -6.33
N PRO A 299 -70.25 -20.66 -7.64
CA PRO A 299 -69.12 -20.09 -8.40
C PRO A 299 -68.82 -18.60 -8.10
N TRP A 300 -69.82 -17.85 -7.63
CA TRP A 300 -69.60 -16.44 -7.19
C TRP A 300 -68.70 -16.31 -5.96
N VAL A 301 -68.66 -17.36 -5.11
CA VAL A 301 -67.80 -17.38 -3.93
C VAL A 301 -66.34 -17.36 -4.29
N PHE A 302 -65.93 -18.01 -5.38
CA PHE A 302 -64.56 -17.94 -5.90
C PHE A 302 -64.16 -16.50 -6.19
N GLY A 303 -65.03 -15.73 -6.81
CA GLY A 303 -64.79 -14.31 -7.13
C GLY A 303 -64.60 -13.45 -5.86
N VAL A 304 -65.47 -13.70 -4.82
CA VAL A 304 -65.38 -12.96 -3.56
C VAL A 304 -64.10 -13.32 -2.77
N VAL A 305 -63.75 -14.60 -2.68
CA VAL A 305 -62.55 -15.07 -1.97
C VAL A 305 -61.29 -14.55 -2.67
N SER A 306 -61.25 -14.61 -4.02
CA SER A 306 -60.12 -14.07 -4.78
C SER A 306 -59.99 -12.56 -4.63
N GLY A 307 -61.09 -11.81 -4.70
CA GLY A 307 -61.10 -10.36 -4.49
C GLY A 307 -60.67 -9.97 -3.06
N ALA A 308 -61.17 -10.68 -2.01
CA ALA A 308 -60.78 -10.45 -0.65
C ALA A 308 -59.29 -10.78 -0.42
N SER A 309 -58.79 -11.86 -1.00
CA SER A 309 -57.36 -12.26 -0.93
C SER A 309 -56.45 -11.19 -1.52
N ILE A 310 -56.78 -10.69 -2.69
CA ILE A 310 -56.01 -9.62 -3.34
C ILE A 310 -56.04 -8.34 -2.51
N LEU A 311 -57.22 -7.96 -2.01
CA LEU A 311 -57.38 -6.78 -1.15
C LEU A 311 -56.54 -6.89 0.13
N MET A 312 -56.59 -8.03 0.83
CA MET A 312 -55.80 -8.27 2.05
C MET A 312 -54.29 -8.27 1.75
N SER A 313 -53.88 -8.87 0.64
CA SER A 313 -52.49 -8.86 0.22
C SER A 313 -51.97 -7.43 -0.03
N LEU A 314 -52.74 -6.60 -0.73
CA LEU A 314 -52.44 -5.20 -0.97
C LEU A 314 -52.37 -4.39 0.34
N LEU A 315 -53.33 -4.59 1.24
CA LEU A 315 -53.35 -3.92 2.56
C LEU A 315 -52.15 -4.33 3.41
N ALA A 316 -51.83 -5.62 3.43
CA ALA A 316 -50.63 -6.14 4.16
C ALA A 316 -49.33 -5.58 3.55
N GLY A 317 -49.26 -5.54 2.22
CA GLY A 317 -48.13 -4.94 1.50
C GLY A 317 -47.93 -3.44 1.84
N ILE A 318 -49.01 -2.66 1.79
CA ILE A 318 -49.00 -1.24 2.13
C ILE A 318 -48.62 -1.03 3.62
N PHE A 319 -49.13 -1.88 4.51
CA PHE A 319 -48.82 -1.82 5.92
C PHE A 319 -47.31 -2.06 6.19
N VAL A 320 -46.72 -3.11 5.56
CA VAL A 320 -45.30 -3.41 5.65
C VAL A 320 -44.46 -2.26 5.06
N TRP A 321 -44.87 -1.74 3.92
CA TRP A 321 -44.18 -0.62 3.28
C TRP A 321 -44.18 0.65 4.14
N ARG A 322 -45.36 1.02 4.69
CA ARG A 322 -45.48 2.20 5.58
C ARG A 322 -44.74 2.08 6.92
N ARG A 323 -44.58 0.88 7.46
CA ARG A 323 -43.94 0.67 8.77
C ARG A 323 -42.42 0.58 8.70
N LYS A 324 -41.83 0.37 7.49
CA LYS A 324 -40.37 0.25 7.26
C LYS A 324 -39.75 1.43 6.51
N MET A 325 -40.54 2.43 6.17
CA MET A 325 -40.06 3.79 5.85
C MET A 325 -40.08 4.63 7.13
#